data_ec810dffbee56de5165a0fef1b9b0f05
#
_entry.id   ec810dffbee56de5165a0fef1b9b0f05
#
_cell.length_a   1.000
_cell.length_b   1.000
_cell.length_c   1.000
_cell.angle_alpha   90.00
_cell.angle_beta   90.00
_cell.angle_gamma   90.00
#
_symmetry.space_group_name_H-M   'P 1'
#
loop_
_entity.id
_entity.type
_entity.pdbx_description
1 polymer ?
#
loop_
_entity_poly.entity_id
_entity_poly.type
_entity_poly.pdbx_seq_one_letter_code
_entity_poly.pdbx_strand_id
1 'polypeptide(L)'
;MRAPAGAMSMHSTTRAHWQIHFCVLLWGFTAILGKLITLPALPLVWWRMLLVAAALLLVPRVWRGLRALPPRLLLAYAGVGALVALHWLTFYGAVKLANASVAATCMALATVFIALIEPLIARSRFSWRELALGLAVLPGVALVVGGIPDGMRIGVAVGALSALFVACFGSLNKRLVERADPLTVTALELGAGTLTLTLLAPLMPLLFPAFAGSLLTLPGLHDAGYLLLLAFACTLLPFALSLIALRHMSAFAAQLAVNLEPVYAIALAIVLLGEQHELTPRFYAGVAIILAAVLVYPLLSRPRRIVHPENLATGEARQVAD
;
A
#
# COMPACT_ATOMS: atom_id res chain seq x y z
N MET A 1 -1.71 -2.62 41.16
CA MET A 1 -2.94 -2.77 40.37
C MET A 1 -2.54 -2.98 38.91
N ARG A 2 -2.65 -4.20 38.37
CA ARG A 2 -2.45 -4.46 36.92
C ARG A 2 -3.76 -4.21 36.23
N ALA A 3 -3.78 -3.38 35.20
CA ALA A 3 -4.97 -3.15 34.37
C ALA A 3 -5.43 -4.50 33.75
N PRO A 4 -6.72 -4.74 33.60
CA PRO A 4 -7.24 -6.00 33.04
C PRO A 4 -6.75 -6.17 31.61
N ALA A 5 -6.22 -7.36 31.28
CA ALA A 5 -5.64 -7.72 29.99
C ALA A 5 -6.55 -7.41 28.77
N GLY A 6 -7.87 -7.45 28.96
CA GLY A 6 -8.86 -7.10 27.93
C GLY A 6 -8.89 -5.63 27.54
N ALA A 7 -8.62 -4.68 28.47
CA ALA A 7 -8.60 -3.25 28.17
C ALA A 7 -7.35 -2.85 27.34
N MET A 8 -6.22 -3.52 27.56
CA MET A 8 -4.99 -3.28 26.77
C MET A 8 -5.13 -3.73 25.31
N SER A 9 -5.87 -4.80 25.01
CA SER A 9 -6.05 -5.29 23.63
C SER A 9 -6.99 -4.38 22.81
N MET A 10 -8.04 -3.83 23.39
CA MET A 10 -8.97 -2.90 22.72
C MET A 10 -8.25 -1.57 22.37
N HIS A 11 -7.45 -1.02 23.30
CA HIS A 11 -6.67 0.19 23.03
C HIS A 11 -5.65 0.03 21.92
N SER A 12 -4.99 -1.13 21.81
CA SER A 12 -4.01 -1.39 20.74
C SER A 12 -4.67 -1.48 19.36
N THR A 13 -5.81 -2.15 19.25
CA THR A 13 -6.57 -2.26 18.00
C THR A 13 -7.12 -0.91 17.55
N THR A 14 -7.72 -0.12 18.46
CA THR A 14 -8.21 1.23 18.15
C THR A 14 -7.07 2.13 17.67
N ARG A 15 -5.90 2.07 18.33
CA ARG A 15 -4.71 2.81 17.91
C ARG A 15 -4.24 2.39 16.52
N ALA A 16 -4.25 1.10 16.19
CA ALA A 16 -3.88 0.60 14.87
C ALA A 16 -4.81 1.15 13.77
N HIS A 17 -6.13 1.22 14.03
CA HIS A 17 -7.08 1.84 13.10
C HIS A 17 -6.77 3.33 12.88
N TRP A 18 -6.53 4.12 13.93
CA TRP A 18 -6.13 5.52 13.75
C TRP A 18 -4.82 5.67 12.98
N GLN A 19 -3.83 4.82 13.25
CA GLN A 19 -2.56 4.81 12.55
C GLN A 19 -2.75 4.55 11.06
N ILE A 20 -3.54 3.54 10.68
CA ILE A 20 -3.75 3.23 9.26
C ILE A 20 -4.56 4.33 8.55
N HIS A 21 -5.57 4.93 9.18
CA HIS A 21 -6.30 6.05 8.58
C HIS A 21 -5.40 7.28 8.38
N PHE A 22 -4.50 7.56 9.32
CA PHE A 22 -3.51 8.62 9.14
C PHE A 22 -2.55 8.31 7.97
N CYS A 23 -2.12 7.06 7.84
CA CYS A 23 -1.33 6.63 6.69
C CYS A 23 -2.08 6.83 5.36
N VAL A 24 -3.36 6.48 5.32
CA VAL A 24 -4.22 6.63 4.13
C VAL A 24 -4.36 8.08 3.70
N LEU A 25 -4.52 9.00 4.66
CA LEU A 25 -4.54 10.44 4.38
C LEU A 25 -3.23 10.88 3.70
N LEU A 26 -2.08 10.46 4.23
CA LEU A 26 -0.77 10.78 3.64
C LEU A 26 -0.58 10.11 2.27
N TRP A 27 -1.07 8.89 2.09
CA TRP A 27 -1.02 8.21 0.79
C TRP A 27 -1.91 8.87 -0.26
N GLY A 28 -3.04 9.46 0.12
CA GLY A 28 -3.87 10.25 -0.78
C GLY A 28 -3.10 11.38 -1.49
N PHE A 29 -2.06 11.94 -0.87
CA PHE A 29 -1.18 12.92 -1.51
C PHE A 29 -0.18 12.29 -2.49
N THR A 30 0.10 10.99 -2.43
CA THR A 30 1.16 10.37 -3.24
C THR A 30 0.88 10.43 -4.73
N ALA A 31 -0.38 10.22 -5.14
CA ALA A 31 -0.79 10.32 -6.55
C ALA A 31 -0.64 11.76 -7.06
N ILE A 32 -1.00 12.75 -6.25
CA ILE A 32 -0.87 14.18 -6.59
C ILE A 32 0.59 14.56 -6.77
N LEU A 33 1.45 14.22 -5.80
CA LEU A 33 2.89 14.45 -5.90
C LEU A 33 3.49 13.72 -7.12
N GLY A 34 3.03 12.51 -7.41
CA GLY A 34 3.44 11.76 -8.59
C GLY A 34 3.07 12.43 -9.91
N LYS A 35 1.94 13.16 -9.97
CA LYS A 35 1.55 13.96 -11.13
C LYS A 35 2.39 15.24 -11.24
N LEU A 36 2.66 15.92 -10.12
CA LEU A 36 3.42 17.16 -10.06
C LEU A 36 4.92 16.96 -10.35
N ILE A 37 5.51 15.84 -9.94
CA ILE A 37 6.90 15.50 -10.25
C ILE A 37 7.02 15.19 -11.74
N THR A 38 7.93 15.86 -12.43
CA THR A 38 8.09 15.75 -13.89
C THR A 38 8.85 14.49 -14.31
N LEU A 39 9.58 13.86 -13.40
CA LEU A 39 10.33 12.63 -13.68
C LEU A 39 9.42 11.50 -14.19
N PRO A 40 9.92 10.66 -15.13
CA PRO A 40 9.29 9.38 -15.46
C PRO A 40 9.12 8.47 -14.24
N ALA A 41 8.25 7.45 -14.35
CA ALA A 41 7.91 6.60 -13.20
C ALA A 41 9.12 5.91 -12.55
N LEU A 42 10.06 5.40 -13.36
CA LEU A 42 11.23 4.68 -12.84
C LEU A 42 12.15 5.58 -11.99
N PRO A 43 12.69 6.72 -12.48
CA PRO A 43 13.54 7.56 -11.66
C PRO A 43 12.78 8.19 -10.47
N LEU A 44 11.49 8.52 -10.62
CA LEU A 44 10.68 9.02 -9.51
C LEU A 44 10.67 8.02 -8.34
N VAL A 45 10.32 6.76 -8.61
CA VAL A 45 10.25 5.72 -7.57
C VAL A 45 11.62 5.40 -7.01
N TRP A 46 12.63 5.34 -7.88
CA TRP A 46 14.01 5.09 -7.47
C TRP A 46 14.52 6.13 -6.49
N TRP A 47 14.39 7.43 -6.81
CA TRP A 47 14.78 8.53 -5.92
C TRP A 47 14.00 8.50 -4.61
N ARG A 48 12.68 8.25 -4.67
CA ARG A 48 11.82 8.12 -3.49
C ARG A 48 12.34 7.04 -2.53
N MET A 49 12.65 5.85 -3.04
CA MET A 49 13.13 4.72 -2.24
C MET A 49 14.55 4.96 -1.73
N LEU A 50 15.43 5.46 -2.58
CA LEU A 50 16.82 5.76 -2.25
C LEU A 50 16.92 6.77 -1.10
N LEU A 51 16.16 7.86 -1.15
CA LEU A 51 16.20 8.90 -0.12
C LEU A 51 15.80 8.34 1.26
N VAL A 52 14.75 7.52 1.32
CA VAL A 52 14.32 6.90 2.57
C VAL A 52 15.33 5.86 3.05
N ALA A 53 15.79 4.99 2.17
CA ALA A 53 16.76 3.96 2.53
C ALA A 53 18.08 4.60 3.03
N ALA A 54 18.59 5.60 2.33
CA ALA A 54 19.80 6.32 2.72
C ALA A 54 19.66 7.00 4.09
N ALA A 55 18.52 7.68 4.33
CA ALA A 55 18.24 8.31 5.62
C ALA A 55 18.17 7.29 6.76
N LEU A 56 17.53 6.15 6.55
CA LEU A 56 17.42 5.09 7.56
C LEU A 56 18.77 4.38 7.82
N LEU A 57 19.62 4.27 6.80
CA LEU A 57 20.96 3.73 6.97
C LEU A 57 21.88 4.63 7.84
N LEU A 58 21.54 5.90 8.04
CA LEU A 58 22.22 6.78 9.01
C LEU A 58 21.80 6.50 10.46
N VAL A 59 20.76 5.70 10.68
CA VAL A 59 20.25 5.38 12.02
C VAL A 59 20.96 4.15 12.60
N PRO A 60 21.74 4.26 13.69
CA PRO A 60 22.51 3.11 14.25
C PRO A 60 21.65 1.92 14.67
N ARG A 61 20.40 2.16 15.06
CA ARG A 61 19.42 1.11 15.40
C ARG A 61 19.12 0.21 14.21
N VAL A 62 19.03 0.76 13.01
CA VAL A 62 18.78 0.02 11.77
C VAL A 62 19.92 -0.94 11.48
N TRP A 63 21.17 -0.49 11.59
CA TRP A 63 22.34 -1.36 11.41
C TRP A 63 22.39 -2.51 12.40
N ARG A 64 22.07 -2.25 13.66
CA ARG A 64 21.99 -3.32 14.69
C ARG A 64 20.90 -4.33 14.31
N GLY A 65 19.74 -3.84 13.87
CA GLY A 65 18.64 -4.67 13.41
C GLY A 65 19.03 -5.53 12.20
N LEU A 66 19.63 -4.94 11.17
CA LEU A 66 20.06 -5.65 9.96
C LEU A 66 21.07 -6.77 10.26
N ARG A 67 22.05 -6.48 11.15
CA ARG A 67 23.07 -7.49 11.57
C ARG A 67 22.48 -8.63 12.40
N ALA A 68 21.37 -8.39 13.08
CA ALA A 68 20.71 -9.40 13.90
C ALA A 68 19.77 -10.32 13.10
N LEU A 69 19.43 -9.95 11.86
CA LEU A 69 18.49 -10.72 11.04
C LEU A 69 19.19 -11.95 10.41
N PRO A 70 18.57 -13.14 10.50
CA PRO A 70 19.08 -14.31 9.80
C PRO A 70 18.93 -14.14 8.28
N PRO A 71 19.82 -14.75 7.46
CA PRO A 71 19.82 -14.59 6.00
C PRO A 71 18.46 -14.90 5.33
N ARG A 72 17.72 -15.87 5.86
CA ARG A 72 16.39 -16.22 5.34
C ARG A 72 15.38 -15.07 5.47
N LEU A 73 15.42 -14.32 6.59
CA LEU A 73 14.57 -13.16 6.79
C LEU A 73 15.04 -11.96 5.95
N LEU A 74 16.37 -11.76 5.82
CA LEU A 74 16.91 -10.75 4.91
C LEU A 74 16.40 -10.96 3.48
N LEU A 75 16.48 -12.19 2.95
CA LEU A 75 15.96 -12.52 1.62
C LEU A 75 14.43 -12.35 1.52
N ALA A 76 13.69 -12.73 2.56
CA ALA A 76 12.24 -12.57 2.56
C ALA A 76 11.83 -11.09 2.49
N TYR A 77 12.41 -10.22 3.32
CA TYR A 77 12.15 -8.78 3.28
C TYR A 77 12.70 -8.13 2.00
N ALA A 78 13.83 -8.60 1.47
CA ALA A 78 14.32 -8.12 0.17
C ALA A 78 13.33 -8.45 -0.96
N GLY A 79 12.74 -9.66 -0.95
CA GLY A 79 11.67 -10.03 -1.88
C GLY A 79 10.41 -9.15 -1.73
N VAL A 80 10.04 -8.82 -0.50
CA VAL A 80 8.96 -7.85 -0.24
C VAL A 80 9.33 -6.48 -0.81
N GLY A 81 10.56 -6.01 -0.59
CA GLY A 81 11.06 -4.75 -1.13
C GLY A 81 11.02 -4.69 -2.67
N ALA A 82 11.32 -5.80 -3.35
CA ALA A 82 11.16 -5.91 -4.79
C ALA A 82 9.68 -5.76 -5.22
N LEU A 83 8.74 -6.39 -4.51
CA LEU A 83 7.30 -6.25 -4.77
C LEU A 83 6.81 -4.82 -4.51
N VAL A 84 7.29 -4.16 -3.45
CA VAL A 84 6.99 -2.74 -3.16
C VAL A 84 7.50 -1.84 -4.29
N ALA A 85 8.71 -2.09 -4.79
CA ALA A 85 9.28 -1.35 -5.90
C ALA A 85 8.46 -1.51 -7.20
N LEU A 86 8.05 -2.72 -7.52
CA LEU A 86 7.18 -3.03 -8.67
C LEU A 86 5.79 -2.41 -8.50
N HIS A 87 5.22 -2.46 -7.29
CA HIS A 87 3.97 -1.78 -6.98
C HIS A 87 4.07 -0.28 -7.26
N TRP A 88 5.06 0.41 -6.71
CA TRP A 88 5.19 1.85 -6.92
C TRP A 88 5.52 2.20 -8.36
N LEU A 89 6.38 1.42 -9.03
CA LEU A 89 6.67 1.61 -10.45
C LEU A 89 5.40 1.55 -11.30
N THR A 90 4.57 0.54 -11.07
CA THR A 90 3.30 0.38 -11.80
C THR A 90 2.24 1.40 -11.35
N PHE A 91 2.19 1.79 -10.07
CA PHE A 91 1.31 2.84 -9.59
C PHE A 91 1.61 4.19 -10.25
N TYR A 92 2.86 4.64 -10.19
CA TYR A 92 3.25 5.90 -10.85
C TYR A 92 3.22 5.79 -12.37
N GLY A 93 3.46 4.60 -12.92
CA GLY A 93 3.20 4.31 -14.32
C GLY A 93 1.73 4.56 -14.68
N ALA A 94 0.80 4.08 -13.87
CA ALA A 94 -0.63 4.33 -14.06
C ALA A 94 -0.99 5.82 -13.93
N VAL A 95 -0.39 6.55 -12.96
CA VAL A 95 -0.55 8.02 -12.84
C VAL A 95 -0.10 8.74 -14.11
N LYS A 96 1.02 8.32 -14.71
CA LYS A 96 1.58 8.95 -15.92
C LYS A 96 0.82 8.55 -17.20
N LEU A 97 0.29 7.32 -17.28
CA LEU A 97 -0.46 6.80 -18.44
C LEU A 97 -1.95 7.16 -18.41
N ALA A 98 -2.48 7.49 -17.23
CA ALA A 98 -3.85 7.97 -17.06
C ALA A 98 -3.81 9.29 -16.27
N ASN A 99 -4.26 9.28 -15.02
CA ASN A 99 -4.16 10.40 -14.09
C ASN A 99 -4.18 9.91 -12.63
N ALA A 100 -4.08 10.84 -11.68
CA ALA A 100 -4.01 10.53 -10.25
C ALA A 100 -5.29 9.84 -9.74
N SER A 101 -6.46 10.32 -10.17
CA SER A 101 -7.77 9.78 -9.77
C SER A 101 -7.96 8.34 -10.24
N VAL A 102 -7.61 8.04 -11.50
CA VAL A 102 -7.71 6.68 -12.07
C VAL A 102 -6.75 5.73 -11.37
N ALA A 103 -5.49 6.11 -11.19
CA ALA A 103 -4.49 5.28 -10.54
C ALA A 103 -4.89 4.93 -9.09
N ALA A 104 -5.32 5.92 -8.30
CA ALA A 104 -5.80 5.71 -6.94
C ALA A 104 -7.03 4.79 -6.89
N THR A 105 -7.97 4.95 -7.83
CA THR A 105 -9.17 4.11 -7.90
C THR A 105 -8.85 2.65 -8.19
N CYS A 106 -7.82 2.37 -9.01
CA CYS A 106 -7.38 1.00 -9.29
C CYS A 106 -6.92 0.25 -8.03
N MET A 107 -6.48 0.95 -6.98
CA MET A 107 -6.08 0.32 -5.72
C MET A 107 -7.22 -0.40 -5.01
N ALA A 108 -8.47 -0.08 -5.30
CA ALA A 108 -9.63 -0.81 -4.79
C ALA A 108 -9.63 -2.30 -5.22
N LEU A 109 -9.04 -2.63 -6.37
CA LEU A 109 -8.87 -4.02 -6.82
C LEU A 109 -8.00 -4.86 -5.88
N ALA A 110 -7.11 -4.23 -5.10
CA ALA A 110 -6.29 -4.93 -4.12
C ALA A 110 -7.13 -5.69 -3.09
N THR A 111 -8.36 -5.24 -2.79
CA THR A 111 -9.27 -5.91 -1.88
C THR A 111 -9.64 -7.32 -2.39
N VAL A 112 -9.91 -7.47 -3.70
CA VAL A 112 -10.18 -8.77 -4.34
C VAL A 112 -8.95 -9.66 -4.24
N PHE A 113 -7.80 -9.12 -4.64
CA PHE A 113 -6.55 -9.88 -4.66
C PHE A 113 -6.12 -10.31 -3.26
N ILE A 114 -6.25 -9.44 -2.24
CA ILE A 114 -5.91 -9.79 -0.84
C ILE A 114 -6.85 -10.88 -0.32
N ALA A 115 -8.15 -10.83 -0.60
CA ALA A 115 -9.09 -11.85 -0.17
C ALA A 115 -8.70 -13.26 -0.66
N LEU A 116 -8.03 -13.35 -1.83
CA LEU A 116 -7.53 -14.59 -2.41
C LEU A 116 -6.11 -14.95 -1.94
N ILE A 117 -5.23 -13.96 -1.80
CA ILE A 117 -3.79 -14.15 -1.60
C ILE A 117 -3.41 -14.24 -0.13
N GLU A 118 -4.02 -13.43 0.76
CA GLU A 118 -3.71 -13.44 2.20
C GLU A 118 -3.88 -14.82 2.84
N PRO A 119 -4.96 -15.60 2.56
CA PRO A 119 -5.10 -16.95 3.10
C PRO A 119 -3.95 -17.88 2.73
N LEU A 120 -3.43 -17.76 1.50
CA LEU A 120 -2.33 -18.60 0.99
C LEU A 120 -0.99 -18.20 1.62
N ILE A 121 -0.71 -16.91 1.69
CA ILE A 121 0.58 -16.36 2.14
C ILE A 121 0.67 -16.32 3.65
N ALA A 122 -0.31 -15.69 4.31
CA ALA A 122 -0.33 -15.50 5.76
C ALA A 122 -0.87 -16.72 6.52
N ARG A 123 -1.29 -17.77 5.80
CA ARG A 123 -1.91 -18.98 6.36
C ARG A 123 -3.13 -18.67 7.24
N SER A 124 -3.89 -17.63 6.86
CA SER A 124 -5.15 -17.29 7.49
C SER A 124 -6.29 -18.14 6.92
N ARG A 125 -7.45 -18.15 7.60
CA ARG A 125 -8.62 -18.86 7.05
C ARG A 125 -9.22 -18.07 5.90
N PHE A 126 -9.52 -18.74 4.80
CA PHE A 126 -10.24 -18.17 3.66
C PHE A 126 -11.64 -17.70 4.10
N SER A 127 -12.06 -16.54 3.59
CA SER A 127 -13.34 -15.91 3.94
C SER A 127 -14.14 -15.58 2.68
N TRP A 128 -15.20 -16.33 2.45
CA TRP A 128 -16.16 -16.05 1.39
C TRP A 128 -16.77 -14.64 1.48
N ARG A 129 -16.89 -14.10 2.70
CA ARG A 129 -17.39 -12.73 2.92
C ARG A 129 -16.39 -11.69 2.39
N GLU A 130 -15.10 -11.87 2.69
CA GLU A 130 -14.04 -10.97 2.19
C GLU A 130 -13.97 -11.02 0.67
N LEU A 131 -14.08 -12.21 0.08
CA LEU A 131 -14.13 -12.36 -1.37
C LEU A 131 -15.38 -11.69 -1.97
N ALA A 132 -16.57 -11.93 -1.42
CA ALA A 132 -17.81 -11.32 -1.91
C ALA A 132 -17.76 -9.79 -1.87
N LEU A 133 -17.15 -9.21 -0.84
CA LEU A 133 -16.96 -7.77 -0.70
C LEU A 133 -15.92 -7.23 -1.68
N GLY A 134 -14.83 -7.96 -1.88
CA GLY A 134 -13.88 -7.65 -2.96
C GLY A 134 -14.58 -7.64 -4.32
N LEU A 135 -15.37 -8.66 -4.61
CA LEU A 135 -16.11 -8.77 -5.88
C LEU A 135 -17.17 -7.64 -6.04
N ALA A 136 -17.76 -7.14 -4.95
CA ALA A 136 -18.69 -6.02 -4.99
C ALA A 136 -18.06 -4.70 -5.48
N VAL A 137 -16.73 -4.58 -5.49
CA VAL A 137 -15.99 -3.45 -6.06
C VAL A 137 -15.98 -3.48 -7.59
N LEU A 138 -16.05 -4.67 -8.22
CA LEU A 138 -15.85 -4.84 -9.67
C LEU A 138 -16.86 -4.06 -10.55
N PRO A 139 -18.19 -3.98 -10.23
CA PRO A 139 -19.11 -3.15 -11.00
C PRO A 139 -18.68 -1.68 -11.01
N GLY A 140 -18.21 -1.16 -9.88
CA GLY A 140 -17.67 0.19 -9.79
C GLY A 140 -16.44 0.39 -10.66
N VAL A 141 -15.49 -0.55 -10.65
CA VAL A 141 -14.31 -0.52 -11.52
C VAL A 141 -14.70 -0.57 -13.00
N ALA A 142 -15.69 -1.38 -13.38
CA ALA A 142 -16.20 -1.43 -14.76
C ALA A 142 -16.79 -0.09 -15.22
N LEU A 143 -17.50 0.61 -14.34
CA LEU A 143 -17.99 1.97 -14.63
C LEU A 143 -16.85 2.98 -14.75
N VAL A 144 -15.83 2.90 -13.88
CA VAL A 144 -14.62 3.74 -13.97
C VAL A 144 -13.96 3.57 -15.33
N VAL A 145 -13.68 2.32 -15.74
CA VAL A 145 -13.07 2.02 -17.04
C VAL A 145 -13.94 2.52 -18.23
N GLY A 146 -15.25 2.42 -18.09
CA GLY A 146 -16.17 2.93 -19.12
C GLY A 146 -16.37 4.45 -19.08
N GLY A 147 -15.87 5.14 -18.06
CA GLY A 147 -16.00 6.58 -17.86
C GLY A 147 -14.73 7.39 -18.14
N ILE A 148 -13.67 6.75 -18.64
CA ILE A 148 -12.38 7.38 -18.98
C ILE A 148 -12.11 7.35 -20.49
N PRO A 149 -11.26 8.27 -20.99
CA PRO A 149 -10.79 8.23 -22.39
C PRO A 149 -10.05 6.92 -22.72
N ASP A 150 -10.14 6.47 -23.96
CA ASP A 150 -9.51 5.22 -24.42
C ASP A 150 -7.98 5.22 -24.20
N GLY A 151 -7.34 6.36 -24.35
CA GLY A 151 -5.90 6.52 -24.10
C GLY A 151 -5.46 6.21 -22.67
N MET A 152 -6.38 6.24 -21.69
CA MET A 152 -6.08 5.93 -20.28
C MET A 152 -6.23 4.44 -19.93
N ARG A 153 -6.76 3.60 -20.81
CA ARG A 153 -7.05 2.18 -20.52
C ARG A 153 -5.80 1.37 -20.16
N ILE A 154 -4.66 1.67 -20.80
CA ILE A 154 -3.38 1.03 -20.45
C ILE A 154 -3.00 1.40 -19.01
N GLY A 155 -3.23 2.65 -18.60
CA GLY A 155 -3.01 3.09 -17.21
C GLY A 155 -3.84 2.30 -16.21
N VAL A 156 -5.10 1.95 -16.54
CA VAL A 156 -5.94 1.07 -15.69
C VAL A 156 -5.37 -0.33 -15.58
N ALA A 157 -4.91 -0.93 -16.68
CA ALA A 157 -4.30 -2.27 -16.65
C ALA A 157 -3.03 -2.28 -15.78
N VAL A 158 -2.19 -1.26 -15.92
CA VAL A 158 -0.98 -1.09 -15.09
C VAL A 158 -1.34 -0.83 -13.63
N GLY A 159 -2.40 -0.05 -13.35
CA GLY A 159 -2.93 0.17 -12.01
C GLY A 159 -3.48 -1.11 -11.37
N ALA A 160 -4.16 -1.96 -12.14
CA ALA A 160 -4.62 -3.27 -11.67
C ALA A 160 -3.44 -4.20 -11.30
N LEU A 161 -2.37 -4.18 -12.11
CA LEU A 161 -1.13 -4.90 -11.79
C LEU A 161 -0.49 -4.37 -10.50
N SER A 162 -0.52 -3.05 -10.29
CA SER A 162 -0.06 -2.42 -9.05
C SER A 162 -0.85 -2.92 -7.84
N ALA A 163 -2.17 -3.04 -7.97
CA ALA A 163 -3.05 -3.57 -6.92
C ALA A 163 -2.73 -5.05 -6.58
N LEU A 164 -2.36 -5.86 -7.57
CA LEU A 164 -1.90 -7.23 -7.35
C LEU A 164 -0.60 -7.26 -6.53
N PHE A 165 0.36 -6.40 -6.84
CA PHE A 165 1.60 -6.30 -6.05
C PHE A 165 1.34 -5.87 -4.60
N VAL A 166 0.39 -4.93 -4.37
CA VAL A 166 -0.06 -4.58 -3.00
C VAL A 166 -0.55 -5.80 -2.25
N ALA A 167 -1.40 -6.60 -2.87
CA ALA A 167 -1.93 -7.80 -2.24
C ALA A 167 -0.82 -8.79 -1.85
N CYS A 168 0.17 -8.97 -2.71
CA CYS A 168 1.31 -9.85 -2.45
C CYS A 168 2.17 -9.32 -1.29
N PHE A 169 2.67 -8.08 -1.39
CA PHE A 169 3.57 -7.57 -0.35
C PHE A 169 2.85 -7.29 0.97
N GLY A 170 1.60 -6.83 0.95
CA GLY A 170 0.81 -6.61 2.15
C GLY A 170 0.56 -7.90 2.93
N SER A 171 0.25 -9.00 2.23
CA SER A 171 0.08 -10.32 2.84
C SER A 171 1.40 -10.88 3.38
N LEU A 172 2.53 -10.67 2.67
CA LEU A 172 3.86 -11.07 3.14
C LEU A 172 4.28 -10.25 4.36
N ASN A 173 4.07 -8.93 4.34
CA ASN A 173 4.35 -8.07 5.48
C ASN A 173 3.52 -8.47 6.70
N LYS A 174 2.23 -8.80 6.52
CA LYS A 174 1.42 -9.32 7.62
C LYS A 174 2.01 -10.59 8.24
N ARG A 175 2.52 -11.51 7.42
CA ARG A 175 3.15 -12.75 7.89
C ARG A 175 4.48 -12.50 8.62
N LEU A 176 5.22 -11.46 8.25
CA LEU A 176 6.58 -11.21 8.71
C LEU A 176 6.68 -10.11 9.78
N VAL A 177 5.62 -9.32 10.01
CA VAL A 177 5.64 -8.06 10.76
C VAL A 177 6.14 -8.15 12.21
N GLU A 178 6.05 -9.31 12.84
CA GLU A 178 6.50 -9.55 14.21
C GLU A 178 7.98 -10.01 14.30
N ARG A 179 8.61 -10.26 13.13
CA ARG A 179 9.95 -10.86 13.07
C ARG A 179 11.08 -9.86 13.19
N ALA A 180 10.80 -8.55 12.99
CA ALA A 180 11.82 -7.51 13.04
C ALA A 180 11.26 -6.15 13.45
N ASP A 181 12.16 -5.21 13.74
CA ASP A 181 11.80 -3.81 14.03
C ASP A 181 11.31 -3.10 12.77
N PRO A 182 10.19 -2.34 12.83
CA PRO A 182 9.60 -1.69 11.65
C PRO A 182 10.55 -0.79 10.86
N LEU A 183 11.42 -0.01 11.53
CA LEU A 183 12.38 0.85 10.82
C LEU A 183 13.45 0.03 10.09
N THR A 184 13.90 -1.08 10.71
CA THR A 184 14.83 -2.02 10.08
C THR A 184 14.20 -2.67 8.84
N VAL A 185 12.94 -3.10 8.94
CA VAL A 185 12.18 -3.65 7.82
C VAL A 185 12.02 -2.62 6.71
N THR A 186 11.60 -1.40 7.06
CA THR A 186 11.45 -0.30 6.08
C THR A 186 12.76 -0.02 5.35
N ALA A 187 13.89 0.07 6.06
CA ALA A 187 15.20 0.30 5.46
C ALA A 187 15.60 -0.83 4.49
N LEU A 188 15.37 -2.07 4.90
CA LEU A 188 15.72 -3.25 4.10
C LEU A 188 14.83 -3.36 2.85
N GLU A 189 13.52 -3.22 3.00
CA GLU A 189 12.58 -3.30 1.89
C GLU A 189 12.80 -2.18 0.86
N LEU A 190 12.98 -0.92 1.33
CA LEU A 190 13.20 0.19 0.42
C LEU A 190 14.60 0.16 -0.21
N GLY A 191 15.62 -0.30 0.52
CA GLY A 191 16.96 -0.53 -0.02
C GLY A 191 16.98 -1.62 -1.08
N ALA A 192 16.35 -2.77 -0.81
CA ALA A 192 16.21 -3.87 -1.77
C ALA A 192 15.37 -3.45 -2.99
N GLY A 193 14.32 -2.67 -2.79
CA GLY A 193 13.51 -2.11 -3.87
C GLY A 193 14.32 -1.15 -4.75
N THR A 194 15.14 -0.28 -4.15
CA THR A 194 16.07 0.60 -4.90
C THR A 194 17.01 -0.23 -5.76
N LEU A 195 17.60 -1.30 -5.21
CA LEU A 195 18.46 -2.23 -5.96
C LEU A 195 17.67 -2.90 -7.11
N THR A 196 16.46 -3.37 -6.85
CA THR A 196 15.58 -3.97 -7.87
C THR A 196 15.37 -3.02 -9.04
N LEU A 197 15.02 -1.76 -8.78
CA LEU A 197 14.83 -0.76 -9.83
C LEU A 197 16.13 -0.43 -10.56
N THR A 198 17.27 -0.41 -9.86
CA THR A 198 18.59 -0.23 -10.47
C THR A 198 18.89 -1.34 -11.47
N LEU A 199 18.60 -2.60 -11.11
CA LEU A 199 18.80 -3.76 -11.98
C LEU A 199 17.81 -3.78 -13.16
N LEU A 200 16.59 -3.26 -12.98
CA LEU A 200 15.59 -3.16 -14.04
C LEU A 200 15.84 -1.99 -14.99
N ALA A 201 16.53 -0.93 -14.54
CA ALA A 201 16.71 0.29 -15.31
C ALA A 201 17.24 0.09 -16.74
N PRO A 202 18.25 -0.77 -16.99
CA PRO A 202 18.74 -1.02 -18.35
C PRO A 202 17.71 -1.67 -19.29
N LEU A 203 16.75 -2.40 -18.72
CA LEU A 203 15.71 -3.13 -19.46
C LEU A 203 14.48 -2.27 -19.73
N MET A 204 14.26 -1.20 -18.95
CA MET A 204 13.06 -0.35 -19.06
C MET A 204 12.84 0.27 -20.45
N PRO A 205 13.86 0.80 -21.14
CA PRO A 205 13.68 1.34 -22.50
C PRO A 205 13.14 0.32 -23.50
N LEU A 206 13.43 -0.98 -23.29
CA LEU A 206 12.95 -2.08 -24.14
C LEU A 206 11.56 -2.58 -23.71
N LEU A 207 11.30 -2.69 -22.40
CA LEU A 207 10.07 -3.25 -21.87
C LEU A 207 8.93 -2.23 -21.78
N PHE A 208 9.22 -1.05 -21.23
CA PHE A 208 8.26 0.02 -20.98
C PHE A 208 8.92 1.40 -21.18
N PRO A 209 9.10 1.84 -22.42
CA PRO A 209 9.78 3.12 -22.73
C PRO A 209 9.17 4.32 -21.99
N ALA A 210 7.84 4.33 -21.81
CA ALA A 210 7.12 5.39 -21.10
C ALA A 210 7.50 5.53 -19.60
N PHE A 211 8.08 4.51 -18.98
CA PHE A 211 8.52 4.54 -17.58
C PHE A 211 10.02 4.82 -17.47
N ALA A 212 10.77 4.64 -18.57
CA ALA A 212 12.20 4.74 -18.60
C ALA A 212 12.68 6.18 -18.34
N GLY A 213 13.85 6.30 -17.72
CA GLY A 213 14.53 7.56 -17.48
C GLY A 213 15.87 7.30 -16.80
N SER A 214 16.78 8.27 -16.91
CA SER A 214 18.09 8.17 -16.27
C SER A 214 17.95 8.25 -14.75
N LEU A 215 18.51 7.29 -14.03
CA LEU A 215 18.59 7.29 -12.56
C LEU A 215 19.64 8.30 -12.06
N LEU A 216 20.66 8.60 -12.86
CA LEU A 216 21.79 9.44 -12.47
C LEU A 216 21.54 10.94 -12.71
N THR A 217 20.47 11.29 -13.42
CA THR A 217 20.09 12.69 -13.59
C THR A 217 19.52 13.22 -12.29
N LEU A 218 20.18 14.23 -11.71
CA LEU A 218 19.71 14.88 -10.50
C LEU A 218 18.37 15.59 -10.78
N PRO A 219 17.38 15.40 -9.88
CA PRO A 219 16.12 16.13 -9.97
C PRO A 219 16.34 17.64 -9.87
N GLY A 220 15.65 18.43 -10.70
CA GLY A 220 15.61 19.87 -10.55
C GLY A 220 15.02 20.29 -9.18
N LEU A 221 15.22 21.55 -8.77
CA LEU A 221 14.77 22.05 -7.46
C LEU A 221 13.27 21.82 -7.21
N HIS A 222 12.45 21.99 -8.22
CA HIS A 222 11.00 21.73 -8.16
C HIS A 222 10.73 20.26 -7.82
N ASP A 223 11.27 19.32 -8.59
CA ASP A 223 11.09 17.89 -8.38
C ASP A 223 11.75 17.42 -7.08
N ALA A 224 12.90 17.96 -6.71
CA ALA A 224 13.59 17.64 -5.47
C ALA A 224 12.74 17.98 -4.23
N GLY A 225 12.07 19.14 -4.21
CA GLY A 225 11.17 19.52 -3.12
C GLY A 225 10.01 18.54 -2.96
N TYR A 226 9.34 18.19 -4.06
CA TYR A 226 8.25 17.21 -4.03
C TYR A 226 8.73 15.79 -3.72
N LEU A 227 9.92 15.40 -4.18
CA LEU A 227 10.52 14.12 -3.84
C LEU A 227 10.84 13.99 -2.34
N LEU A 228 11.36 15.05 -1.72
CA LEU A 228 11.60 15.06 -0.27
C LEU A 228 10.28 14.92 0.51
N LEU A 229 9.24 15.66 0.13
CA LEU A 229 7.92 15.54 0.73
C LEU A 229 7.36 14.11 0.53
N LEU A 230 7.46 13.59 -0.68
CA LEU A 230 7.01 12.23 -1.03
C LEU A 230 7.78 11.17 -0.23
N ALA A 231 9.11 11.28 -0.14
CA ALA A 231 9.96 10.31 0.53
C ALA A 231 9.74 10.28 2.05
N PHE A 232 9.68 11.43 2.71
CA PHE A 232 9.66 11.47 4.17
C PHE A 232 8.24 11.52 4.73
N ALA A 233 7.39 12.42 4.26
CA ALA A 233 6.03 12.56 4.79
C ALA A 233 5.07 11.48 4.25
N CYS A 234 5.16 11.16 2.96
CA CYS A 234 4.22 10.22 2.32
C CYS A 234 4.80 8.80 2.11
N THR A 235 6.04 8.53 2.52
CA THR A 235 6.65 7.19 2.43
C THR A 235 7.18 6.73 3.78
N LEU A 236 8.27 7.31 4.29
CA LEU A 236 8.91 6.83 5.51
C LEU A 236 7.92 6.75 6.68
N LEU A 237 7.23 7.84 6.95
CA LEU A 237 6.30 7.93 8.08
C LEU A 237 5.13 6.94 7.95
N PRO A 238 4.32 6.96 6.88
CA PRO A 238 3.18 6.04 6.79
C PRO A 238 3.59 4.59 6.58
N PHE A 239 4.71 4.31 5.91
CA PHE A 239 5.18 2.94 5.71
C PHE A 239 5.58 2.29 7.04
N ALA A 240 6.39 2.97 7.86
CA ALA A 240 6.75 2.49 9.19
C ALA A 240 5.52 2.35 10.11
N LEU A 241 4.59 3.30 10.09
CA LEU A 241 3.36 3.25 10.90
C LEU A 241 2.43 2.12 10.45
N SER A 242 2.31 1.87 9.15
CA SER A 242 1.47 0.78 8.64
C SER A 242 2.00 -0.60 9.07
N LEU A 243 3.32 -0.80 9.09
CA LEU A 243 3.93 -2.02 9.62
C LEU A 243 3.63 -2.21 11.12
N ILE A 244 3.60 -1.11 11.90
CA ILE A 244 3.20 -1.16 13.31
C ILE A 244 1.71 -1.54 13.43
N ALA A 245 0.84 -0.92 12.62
CA ALA A 245 -0.59 -1.19 12.63
C ALA A 245 -0.89 -2.65 12.24
N LEU A 246 -0.19 -3.21 11.25
CA LEU A 246 -0.34 -4.60 10.79
C LEU A 246 -0.06 -5.64 11.88
N ARG A 247 0.63 -5.30 12.96
CA ARG A 247 0.79 -6.19 14.12
C ARG A 247 -0.55 -6.45 14.82
N HIS A 248 -1.49 -5.51 14.73
CA HIS A 248 -2.74 -5.52 15.48
C HIS A 248 -3.99 -5.66 14.60
N MET A 249 -3.82 -5.84 13.27
CA MET A 249 -4.91 -6.01 12.32
C MET A 249 -4.50 -6.92 11.15
N SER A 250 -5.48 -7.48 10.41
CA SER A 250 -5.21 -8.26 9.20
C SER A 250 -4.79 -7.37 8.03
N ALA A 251 -4.12 -7.95 7.02
CA ALA A 251 -3.82 -7.23 5.78
C ALA A 251 -5.11 -6.79 5.08
N PHE A 252 -6.16 -7.63 5.10
CA PHE A 252 -7.47 -7.29 4.56
C PHE A 252 -8.11 -6.08 5.29
N ALA A 253 -8.08 -6.05 6.63
CA ALA A 253 -8.61 -4.92 7.39
C ALA A 253 -7.83 -3.62 7.14
N ALA A 254 -6.50 -3.70 6.98
CA ALA A 254 -5.67 -2.56 6.60
C ALA A 254 -6.03 -2.09 5.18
N GLN A 255 -6.18 -3.00 4.21
CA GLN A 255 -6.55 -2.66 2.84
C GLN A 255 -7.93 -2.00 2.74
N LEU A 256 -8.88 -2.40 3.60
CA LEU A 256 -10.19 -1.72 3.63
C LEU A 256 -10.06 -0.24 4.01
N ALA A 257 -9.21 0.09 4.97
CA ALA A 257 -8.92 1.49 5.30
C ALA A 257 -8.24 2.20 4.13
N VAL A 258 -7.29 1.52 3.45
CA VAL A 258 -6.60 2.06 2.26
C VAL A 258 -7.57 2.34 1.10
N ASN A 259 -8.69 1.64 1.00
CA ASN A 259 -9.72 1.94 0.00
C ASN A 259 -10.39 3.32 0.16
N LEU A 260 -10.14 4.04 1.25
CA LEU A 260 -10.48 5.46 1.39
C LEU A 260 -9.46 6.39 0.69
N GLU A 261 -8.30 5.87 0.31
CA GLU A 261 -7.27 6.65 -0.42
C GLU A 261 -7.82 7.33 -1.68
N PRO A 262 -8.62 6.66 -2.54
CA PRO A 262 -9.22 7.31 -3.69
C PRO A 262 -10.07 8.54 -3.35
N VAL A 263 -10.76 8.54 -2.18
CA VAL A 263 -11.56 9.70 -1.76
C VAL A 263 -10.66 10.92 -1.58
N TYR A 264 -9.57 10.75 -0.83
CA TYR A 264 -8.62 11.84 -0.59
C TYR A 264 -7.90 12.23 -1.88
N ALA A 265 -7.43 11.23 -2.67
CA ALA A 265 -6.72 11.47 -3.91
C ALA A 265 -7.59 12.20 -4.94
N ILE A 266 -8.85 11.77 -5.15
CA ILE A 266 -9.78 12.40 -6.10
C ILE A 266 -10.15 13.81 -5.65
N ALA A 267 -10.45 14.00 -4.36
CA ALA A 267 -10.75 15.34 -3.84
C ALA A 267 -9.57 16.30 -4.05
N LEU A 268 -8.34 15.84 -3.76
CA LEU A 268 -7.13 16.62 -3.99
C LEU A 268 -6.86 16.85 -5.49
N ALA A 269 -7.08 15.84 -6.33
CA ALA A 269 -6.89 15.94 -7.79
C ALA A 269 -7.86 16.96 -8.41
N ILE A 270 -9.10 17.00 -7.94
CA ILE A 270 -10.08 18.01 -8.35
C ILE A 270 -9.60 19.42 -7.96
N VAL A 271 -9.20 19.61 -6.71
CA VAL A 271 -8.86 20.94 -6.19
C VAL A 271 -7.51 21.43 -6.71
N LEU A 272 -6.50 20.55 -6.79
CA LEU A 272 -5.12 20.94 -7.08
C LEU A 272 -4.73 20.76 -8.55
N LEU A 273 -5.33 19.79 -9.26
CA LEU A 273 -4.95 19.43 -10.62
C LEU A 273 -6.04 19.73 -11.66
N GLY A 274 -7.27 20.01 -11.23
CA GLY A 274 -8.40 20.27 -12.16
C GLY A 274 -8.88 19.03 -12.92
N GLU A 275 -8.62 17.81 -12.40
CA GLU A 275 -8.93 16.54 -13.08
C GLU A 275 -10.42 16.30 -13.34
N GLN A 276 -11.34 17.08 -12.70
CA GLN A 276 -12.79 17.00 -12.98
C GLN A 276 -13.14 17.27 -14.45
N HIS A 277 -12.28 17.95 -15.21
CA HIS A 277 -12.48 18.22 -16.63
C HIS A 277 -12.08 17.06 -17.54
N GLU A 278 -11.31 16.09 -17.02
CA GLU A 278 -10.84 14.89 -17.73
C GLU A 278 -11.78 13.69 -17.54
N LEU A 279 -12.67 13.72 -16.51
CA LEU A 279 -13.42 12.57 -16.04
C LEU A 279 -14.93 12.77 -16.21
N THR A 280 -15.63 11.70 -16.56
CA THR A 280 -17.08 11.73 -16.81
C THR A 280 -17.90 11.48 -15.54
N PRO A 281 -19.21 11.84 -15.50
CA PRO A 281 -20.09 11.45 -14.40
C PRO A 281 -20.13 9.92 -14.16
N ARG A 282 -19.90 9.13 -15.21
CA ARG A 282 -19.83 7.66 -15.14
C ARG A 282 -18.64 7.20 -14.30
N PHE A 283 -17.51 7.88 -14.41
CA PHE A 283 -16.34 7.63 -13.54
C PHE A 283 -16.71 7.82 -12.06
N TYR A 284 -17.32 8.96 -11.73
CA TYR A 284 -17.71 9.27 -10.35
C TYR A 284 -18.76 8.31 -9.78
N ALA A 285 -19.71 7.86 -10.61
CA ALA A 285 -20.68 6.82 -10.23
C ALA A 285 -19.96 5.50 -9.89
N GLY A 286 -18.94 5.12 -10.67
CA GLY A 286 -18.10 3.96 -10.38
C GLY A 286 -17.36 4.09 -9.06
N VAL A 287 -16.75 5.24 -8.80
CA VAL A 287 -16.08 5.53 -7.51
C VAL A 287 -17.07 5.45 -6.35
N ALA A 288 -18.28 6.00 -6.49
CA ALA A 288 -19.30 5.93 -5.44
C ALA A 288 -19.71 4.48 -5.12
N ILE A 289 -19.81 3.60 -6.11
CA ILE A 289 -20.10 2.17 -5.92
C ILE A 289 -18.94 1.49 -5.19
N ILE A 290 -17.69 1.78 -5.56
CA ILE A 290 -16.50 1.23 -4.88
C ILE A 290 -16.51 1.64 -3.41
N LEU A 291 -16.74 2.92 -3.12
CA LEU A 291 -16.79 3.42 -1.75
C LEU A 291 -17.94 2.82 -0.95
N ALA A 292 -19.13 2.69 -1.56
CA ALA A 292 -20.26 2.04 -0.89
C ALA A 292 -19.94 0.59 -0.51
N ALA A 293 -19.34 -0.19 -1.42
CA ALA A 293 -18.93 -1.56 -1.15
C ALA A 293 -17.94 -1.64 0.02
N VAL A 294 -16.97 -0.72 0.07
CA VAL A 294 -15.96 -0.65 1.14
C VAL A 294 -16.56 -0.26 2.48
N LEU A 295 -17.42 0.78 2.51
CA LEU A 295 -18.03 1.29 3.74
C LEU A 295 -19.07 0.34 4.36
N VAL A 296 -19.71 -0.48 3.53
CA VAL A 296 -20.67 -1.50 4.01
C VAL A 296 -19.97 -2.65 4.74
N TYR A 297 -18.70 -2.93 4.44
CA TYR A 297 -17.98 -4.04 5.06
C TYR A 297 -17.92 -3.99 6.59
N PRO A 298 -17.49 -2.91 7.26
CA PRO A 298 -17.41 -2.86 8.72
C PRO A 298 -18.78 -3.07 9.38
N LEU A 299 -19.86 -2.69 8.68
CA LEU A 299 -21.24 -2.86 9.18
C LEU A 299 -21.70 -4.32 9.13
N LEU A 300 -21.22 -5.07 8.13
CA LEU A 300 -21.55 -6.49 7.94
C LEU A 300 -20.58 -7.45 8.64
N SER A 301 -19.38 -6.97 9.01
CA SER A 301 -18.34 -7.80 9.60
C SER A 301 -18.41 -7.74 11.13
N ARG A 302 -18.68 -8.87 11.77
CA ARG A 302 -18.42 -8.98 13.21
C ARG A 302 -16.90 -8.94 13.44
N PRO A 303 -16.38 -8.18 14.43
CA PRO A 303 -14.96 -8.15 14.71
C PRO A 303 -14.46 -9.57 14.99
N ARG A 304 -13.53 -10.07 14.16
CA ARG A 304 -12.83 -11.33 14.46
C ARG A 304 -12.03 -11.09 15.74
N ARG A 305 -12.36 -11.83 16.81
CA ARG A 305 -11.51 -11.89 18.00
C ARG A 305 -10.14 -12.44 17.55
N ILE A 306 -9.11 -11.63 17.62
CA ILE A 306 -7.74 -12.10 17.48
C ILE A 306 -7.44 -12.87 18.76
N VAL A 307 -7.44 -14.20 18.68
CA VAL A 307 -7.04 -15.06 19.81
C VAL A 307 -5.51 -15.03 19.82
N HIS A 308 -4.93 -14.30 20.76
CA HIS A 308 -3.50 -14.38 21.02
C HIS A 308 -3.16 -15.79 21.55
N PRO A 309 -2.06 -16.43 21.08
CA PRO A 309 -1.64 -17.75 21.57
C PRO A 309 -1.46 -17.81 23.09
N GLU A 310 -1.16 -16.71 23.74
CA GLU A 310 -1.03 -16.58 25.19
C GLU A 310 -2.33 -16.84 25.95
N ASN A 311 -3.49 -16.64 25.32
CA ASN A 311 -4.80 -16.88 25.93
C ASN A 311 -5.24 -18.36 25.84
N LEU A 312 -4.50 -19.19 25.08
CA LEU A 312 -4.76 -20.63 24.97
C LEU A 312 -4.25 -21.42 26.20
N ALA A 313 -3.41 -20.80 27.04
CA ALA A 313 -2.88 -21.42 28.24
C ALA A 313 -3.78 -21.24 29.49
N THR A 314 -4.78 -20.36 29.43
CA THR A 314 -5.74 -20.14 30.51
C THR A 314 -7.05 -20.82 30.14
N GLY A 315 -7.65 -21.57 31.07
CA GLY A 315 -8.82 -22.46 30.87
C GLY A 315 -10.10 -21.86 30.25
N GLU A 316 -10.08 -20.61 29.81
CA GLU A 316 -11.14 -19.94 29.05
C GLU A 316 -11.20 -20.37 27.57
N ALA A 317 -10.18 -21.07 27.06
CA ALA A 317 -10.11 -21.55 25.67
C ALA A 317 -11.17 -22.62 25.35
N ARG A 318 -11.79 -23.26 26.34
CA ARG A 318 -12.83 -24.29 26.16
C ARG A 318 -14.22 -23.75 25.86
N GLN A 319 -14.53 -22.49 26.19
CA GLN A 319 -15.85 -21.89 25.98
C GLN A 319 -16.06 -21.19 24.64
N VAL A 320 -15.06 -21.15 23.75
CA VAL A 320 -15.13 -20.45 22.46
C VAL A 320 -15.19 -21.42 21.26
N ALA A 321 -15.27 -22.71 21.51
CA ALA A 321 -15.31 -23.75 20.46
C ALA A 321 -16.73 -24.29 20.17
N ASP A 322 -17.78 -23.78 20.82
CA ASP A 322 -19.20 -24.12 20.58
C ASP A 322 -19.94 -22.98 19.87
#